data_dbf449ba169fcffdee445ef62694219b
#
_entry.id   dbf449ba169fcffdee445ef62694219b
#
_cell.length_a   1.000
_cell.length_b   1.000
_cell.length_c   1.000
_cell.angle_alpha   90.00
_cell.angle_beta   90.00
_cell.angle_gamma   90.00
#
_symmetry.space_group_name_H-M   'P 1'
#
loop_
_entity.id
_entity.type
_entity.pdbx_description
1 polymer ?
#
loop_
_entity_poly.entity_id
_entity_poly.type
_entity_poly.pdbx_seq_one_letter_code
_entity_poly.pdbx_strand_id
1 'polypeptide(L)'
;RDRLRSRGLGDVYKRQDVVRSFTGRIRERALGTEVSEALNPAQQVVKIVNEELTAVLGAGVDRPLNFAKNPPTIIMLAGLQGAGKTTTTAKLAGYMKKFHSKRPLLAACDVYRPAAIEQLKVVGGQLGLPVFEEGQGDPVKIAENALRYARDHGNDLVFLDTAGRLHVDEALMDELKRMKATVHPNEILLV
;
A
#
# COMPACT_ATOMS: atom_id res chain seq x y z
N ARG A 1 37.37 6.27 10.73
CA ARG A 1 36.64 5.06 10.30
C ARG A 1 35.18 5.05 10.72
N ASP A 2 34.69 6.03 11.49
CA ASP A 2 33.32 6.12 12.02
C ASP A 2 32.59 7.39 11.60
N ARG A 3 32.75 7.85 10.37
CA ARG A 3 32.20 9.14 9.94
C ARG A 3 31.12 9.07 8.85
N LEU A 4 30.44 7.95 8.73
CA LEU A 4 29.19 7.86 7.98
C LEU A 4 28.02 7.44 8.88
N ARG A 5 28.02 7.89 10.13
CA ARG A 5 26.78 8.08 10.85
C ARG A 5 26.14 9.34 10.29
N SER A 6 25.43 9.18 9.19
CA SER A 6 24.38 10.12 8.87
C SER A 6 23.43 10.11 10.07
N ARG A 7 23.58 11.10 10.93
CA ARG A 7 22.52 11.51 11.88
C ARG A 7 21.36 12.01 11.06
N GLY A 8 20.78 11.12 10.29
CA GLY A 8 19.63 11.37 9.45
C GLY A 8 18.48 10.59 10.01
N LEU A 9 17.34 11.18 10.00
CA LEU A 9 16.01 10.65 10.22
C LEU A 9 15.77 9.18 9.76
N GLY A 10 16.71 8.55 9.07
CA GLY A 10 16.64 7.19 8.58
C GLY A 10 16.61 6.09 9.64
N ASP A 11 17.18 6.33 10.83
CA ASP A 11 17.27 5.30 11.85
C ASP A 11 16.01 5.18 12.72
N VAL A 12 15.22 6.24 12.82
CA VAL A 12 13.99 6.28 13.63
C VAL A 12 12.85 5.53 12.94
N TYR A 13 12.82 5.50 11.62
CA TYR A 13 11.68 4.98 10.84
C TYR A 13 11.91 3.57 10.24
N LYS A 14 13.14 3.08 10.26
CA LYS A 14 13.43 1.71 9.80
C LYS A 14 13.25 0.74 10.96
N ARG A 15 12.40 -0.26 10.77
CA ARG A 15 12.32 -1.37 11.73
C ARG A 15 13.66 -2.08 11.74
N GLN A 16 14.49 -1.78 12.73
CA GLN A 16 15.83 -2.34 12.87
C GLN A 16 15.84 -3.87 12.85
N ASP A 17 14.80 -4.50 13.39
CA ASP A 17 14.64 -5.95 13.40
C ASP A 17 14.50 -6.53 11.99
N VAL A 18 13.74 -5.87 11.13
CA VAL A 18 13.57 -6.29 9.72
C VAL A 18 14.90 -6.14 8.98
N VAL A 19 15.58 -5.00 9.16
CA VAL A 19 16.89 -4.75 8.55
C VAL A 19 17.94 -5.75 9.03
N ARG A 20 18.01 -6.03 10.34
CA ARG A 20 18.92 -7.01 10.91
C ARG A 20 18.66 -8.41 10.39
N SER A 21 17.40 -8.83 10.36
CA SER A 21 17.00 -10.13 9.81
C SER A 21 17.36 -10.26 8.33
N PHE A 22 17.07 -9.23 7.54
CA PHE A 22 17.37 -9.19 6.11
C PHE A 22 18.89 -9.26 5.85
N THR A 23 19.67 -8.40 6.51
CA THR A 23 21.13 -8.38 6.36
C THR A 23 21.79 -9.65 6.91
N GLY A 24 21.22 -10.23 7.97
CA GLY A 24 21.66 -11.52 8.52
C GLY A 24 21.53 -12.65 7.50
N ARG A 25 20.37 -12.79 6.87
CA ARG A 25 20.14 -13.80 5.82
C ARG A 25 21.08 -13.61 4.62
N ILE A 26 21.26 -12.38 4.16
CA ILE A 26 22.22 -12.10 3.08
C ILE A 26 23.63 -12.54 3.46
N ARG A 27 24.06 -12.22 4.70
CA ARG A 27 25.38 -12.58 5.17
C ARG A 27 25.57 -14.10 5.27
N GLU A 28 24.62 -14.82 5.83
CA GLU A 28 24.65 -16.28 5.93
C GLU A 28 24.74 -16.93 4.54
N ARG A 29 23.94 -16.50 3.61
CA ARG A 29 23.96 -17.01 2.22
C ARG A 29 25.24 -16.64 1.48
N ALA A 30 25.75 -15.42 1.69
CA ALA A 30 27.00 -14.98 1.05
C ALA A 30 28.24 -15.69 1.60
N LEU A 31 28.21 -16.14 2.86
CA LEU A 31 29.28 -16.93 3.49
C LEU A 31 29.09 -18.43 3.30
N GLY A 32 27.86 -18.88 3.03
CA GLY A 32 27.55 -20.26 2.72
C GLY A 32 28.00 -20.64 1.31
N THR A 33 28.33 -21.91 1.13
CA THR A 33 28.98 -22.49 -0.07
C THR A 33 28.07 -22.62 -1.31
N GLU A 34 27.07 -21.79 -1.49
CA GLU A 34 26.33 -21.74 -2.75
C GLU A 34 27.10 -20.92 -3.80
N VAL A 35 28.34 -21.33 -4.04
CA VAL A 35 29.17 -20.71 -5.07
C VAL A 35 28.77 -21.28 -6.44
N SER A 36 28.01 -20.53 -7.19
CA SER A 36 27.85 -20.81 -8.62
C SER A 36 29.19 -20.53 -9.31
N GLU A 37 29.83 -21.56 -9.84
CA GLU A 37 31.11 -21.43 -10.58
C GLU A 37 31.02 -20.46 -11.78
N ALA A 38 29.80 -20.12 -12.22
CA ALA A 38 29.53 -19.23 -13.36
C ALA A 38 29.50 -17.74 -12.99
N LEU A 39 29.49 -17.36 -11.72
CA LEU A 39 29.36 -15.97 -11.27
C LEU A 39 30.57 -15.53 -10.46
N ASN A 40 31.02 -14.29 -10.65
CA ASN A 40 32.01 -13.70 -9.76
C ASN A 40 31.38 -13.37 -8.39
N PRO A 41 32.18 -13.20 -7.32
CA PRO A 41 31.67 -12.95 -5.97
C PRO A 41 30.71 -11.74 -5.85
N ALA A 42 30.97 -10.68 -6.61
CA ALA A 42 30.10 -9.49 -6.61
C ALA A 42 28.72 -9.79 -7.23
N GLN A 43 28.70 -10.52 -8.33
CA GLN A 43 27.45 -10.95 -8.99
C GLN A 43 26.62 -11.89 -8.12
N GLN A 44 27.29 -12.75 -7.34
CA GLN A 44 26.62 -13.64 -6.38
C GLN A 44 25.92 -12.84 -5.28
N VAL A 45 26.60 -11.84 -4.69
CA VAL A 45 25.97 -10.97 -3.68
C VAL A 45 24.76 -10.25 -4.26
N VAL A 46 24.86 -9.70 -5.46
CA VAL A 46 23.73 -9.03 -6.14
C VAL A 46 22.57 -10.01 -6.32
N LYS A 47 22.84 -11.25 -6.77
CA LYS A 47 21.81 -12.28 -6.91
C LYS A 47 21.13 -12.59 -5.58
N ILE A 48 21.91 -12.83 -4.53
CA ILE A 48 21.38 -13.12 -3.18
C ILE A 48 20.51 -11.97 -2.68
N VAL A 49 20.96 -10.71 -2.81
CA VAL A 49 20.19 -9.53 -2.42
C VAL A 49 18.87 -9.46 -3.19
N ASN A 50 18.89 -9.69 -4.50
CA ASN A 50 17.67 -9.67 -5.32
C ASN A 50 16.68 -10.77 -4.90
N GLU A 51 17.15 -11.98 -4.63
CA GLU A 51 16.32 -13.09 -4.16
C GLU A 51 15.72 -12.81 -2.78
N GLU A 52 16.51 -12.27 -1.85
CA GLU A 52 16.03 -11.91 -0.51
C GLU A 52 15.01 -10.77 -0.54
N LEU A 53 15.23 -9.74 -1.37
CA LEU A 53 14.25 -8.67 -1.57
C LEU A 53 12.96 -9.22 -2.17
N THR A 54 13.07 -10.08 -3.16
CA THR A 54 11.94 -10.72 -3.83
C THR A 54 11.14 -11.57 -2.84
N ALA A 55 11.83 -12.32 -1.97
CA ALA A 55 11.20 -13.11 -0.91
C ALA A 55 10.47 -12.25 0.13
N VAL A 56 11.08 -11.12 0.54
CA VAL A 56 10.41 -10.15 1.45
C VAL A 56 9.15 -9.57 0.85
N LEU A 57 9.13 -9.36 -0.46
CA LEU A 57 7.95 -8.89 -1.21
C LEU A 57 6.92 -10.00 -1.47
N GLY A 58 7.19 -11.23 -1.04
CA GLY A 58 6.25 -12.35 -1.13
C GLY A 58 6.28 -13.11 -2.45
N ALA A 59 7.41 -13.10 -3.17
CA ALA A 59 7.56 -13.86 -4.41
C ALA A 59 7.30 -15.36 -4.23
N GLY A 60 6.70 -15.96 -5.24
CA GLY A 60 6.36 -17.38 -5.26
C GLY A 60 5.08 -17.74 -4.50
N VAL A 61 4.39 -16.77 -3.92
CA VAL A 61 3.07 -16.97 -3.31
C VAL A 61 2.03 -16.28 -4.16
N ASP A 62 1.16 -17.06 -4.80
CA ASP A 62 -0.05 -16.50 -5.41
C ASP A 62 -0.97 -15.98 -4.28
N ARG A 63 -1.23 -14.70 -4.29
CA ARG A 63 -2.07 -14.02 -3.30
C ARG A 63 -3.25 -13.36 -4.01
N PRO A 64 -4.31 -14.11 -4.29
CA PRO A 64 -5.54 -13.54 -4.81
C PRO A 64 -6.11 -12.53 -3.81
N LEU A 65 -6.80 -11.51 -4.30
CA LEU A 65 -7.49 -10.56 -3.44
C LEU A 65 -8.58 -11.27 -2.63
N ASN A 66 -8.62 -11.00 -1.33
CA ASN A 66 -9.65 -11.52 -0.44
C ASN A 66 -10.93 -10.70 -0.57
N PHE A 67 -11.95 -11.29 -1.16
CA PHE A 67 -13.26 -10.66 -1.23
C PHE A 67 -14.10 -10.99 0.00
N ALA A 68 -14.82 -9.99 0.50
CA ALA A 68 -15.75 -10.17 1.60
C ALA A 68 -16.88 -11.13 1.20
N LYS A 69 -17.30 -12.01 2.13
CA LYS A 69 -18.50 -12.84 1.95
C LYS A 69 -19.75 -11.97 1.88
N ASN A 70 -19.79 -10.92 2.69
CA ASN A 70 -20.87 -9.92 2.70
C ASN A 70 -20.34 -8.60 2.17
N PRO A 71 -20.86 -8.07 1.06
CA PRO A 71 -20.45 -6.77 0.51
C PRO A 71 -20.67 -5.60 1.48
N PRO A 72 -19.88 -4.53 1.36
CA PRO A 72 -18.82 -4.33 0.40
C PRO A 72 -17.48 -4.94 0.81
N THR A 73 -16.68 -5.39 -0.16
CA THR A 73 -15.26 -5.64 0.05
C THR A 73 -14.52 -4.33 0.20
N ILE A 74 -13.62 -4.23 1.16
CA ILE A 74 -12.89 -3.01 1.49
C ILE A 74 -11.41 -3.19 1.17
N ILE A 75 -10.88 -2.37 0.28
CA ILE A 75 -9.46 -2.37 -0.09
C ILE A 75 -8.87 -1.00 0.28
N MET A 76 -7.88 -1.01 1.15
CA MET A 76 -7.19 0.21 1.58
C MET A 76 -5.84 0.31 0.87
N LEU A 77 -5.56 1.44 0.22
CA LEU A 77 -4.28 1.73 -0.40
C LEU A 77 -3.40 2.48 0.59
N ALA A 78 -2.20 1.95 0.85
CA ALA A 78 -1.22 2.56 1.72
C ALA A 78 0.11 2.76 0.98
N GLY A 79 0.89 3.76 1.35
CA GLY A 79 2.19 4.01 0.73
C GLY A 79 2.63 5.46 0.85
N LEU A 80 3.85 5.75 0.41
CA LEU A 80 4.43 7.07 0.47
C LEU A 80 3.76 8.03 -0.53
N GLN A 81 3.99 9.32 -0.34
CA GLN A 81 3.58 10.34 -1.31
C GLN A 81 4.28 10.11 -2.65
N GLY A 82 3.53 10.22 -3.73
CA GLY A 82 4.07 9.99 -5.09
C GLY A 82 4.21 8.52 -5.49
N ALA A 83 3.91 7.55 -4.61
CA ALA A 83 3.96 6.12 -4.93
C ALA A 83 2.92 5.67 -5.97
N GLY A 84 1.89 6.47 -6.21
CA GLY A 84 0.87 6.18 -7.20
C GLY A 84 -0.43 5.59 -6.64
N LYS A 85 -0.72 5.78 -5.34
CA LYS A 85 -1.94 5.27 -4.70
C LYS A 85 -3.22 5.63 -5.45
N THR A 86 -3.47 6.92 -5.65
CA THR A 86 -4.66 7.42 -6.37
C THR A 86 -4.79 6.82 -7.78
N THR A 87 -3.68 6.74 -8.52
CA THR A 87 -3.66 6.13 -9.84
C THR A 87 -3.94 4.63 -9.78
N THR A 88 -3.34 3.92 -8.83
CA THR A 88 -3.55 2.48 -8.62
C THR A 88 -4.98 2.20 -8.19
N THR A 89 -5.53 3.01 -7.27
CA THR A 89 -6.93 2.96 -6.84
C THR A 89 -7.86 2.98 -8.04
N ALA A 90 -7.73 3.98 -8.89
CA ALA A 90 -8.62 4.14 -10.05
C ALA A 90 -8.43 3.02 -11.09
N LYS A 91 -7.19 2.66 -11.41
CA LYS A 91 -6.91 1.59 -12.38
C LYS A 91 -7.42 0.24 -11.91
N LEU A 92 -7.18 -0.10 -10.64
CA LEU A 92 -7.63 -1.37 -10.08
C LEU A 92 -9.16 -1.43 -9.99
N ALA A 93 -9.80 -0.34 -9.57
CA ALA A 93 -11.26 -0.25 -9.57
C ALA A 93 -11.86 -0.39 -10.98
N GLY A 94 -11.27 0.28 -11.97
CA GLY A 94 -11.67 0.14 -13.38
C GLY A 94 -11.48 -1.30 -13.89
N TYR A 95 -10.39 -1.94 -13.53
CA TYR A 95 -10.14 -3.36 -13.85
C TYR A 95 -11.21 -4.27 -13.22
N MET A 96 -11.52 -4.08 -11.93
CA MET A 96 -12.54 -4.84 -11.22
C MET A 96 -13.94 -4.65 -11.83
N LYS A 97 -14.27 -3.43 -12.22
CA LYS A 97 -15.52 -3.14 -12.94
C LYS A 97 -15.58 -3.86 -14.28
N LYS A 98 -14.51 -3.77 -15.07
CA LYS A 98 -14.48 -4.29 -16.45
C LYS A 98 -14.43 -5.82 -16.53
N PHE A 99 -13.61 -6.45 -15.69
CA PHE A 99 -13.27 -7.88 -15.81
C PHE A 99 -13.91 -8.76 -14.74
N HIS A 100 -14.35 -8.18 -13.62
CA HIS A 100 -14.93 -8.92 -12.51
C HIS A 100 -16.38 -8.51 -12.19
N SER A 101 -16.98 -7.67 -13.06
CA SER A 101 -18.37 -7.20 -12.89
C SER A 101 -18.66 -6.60 -11.51
N LYS A 102 -17.63 -6.01 -10.86
CA LYS A 102 -17.78 -5.33 -9.58
C LYS A 102 -18.32 -3.92 -9.75
N ARG A 103 -18.96 -3.42 -8.70
CA ARG A 103 -19.47 -2.06 -8.60
C ARG A 103 -18.65 -1.25 -7.59
N PRO A 104 -17.43 -0.82 -7.97
CA PRO A 104 -16.54 -0.14 -7.06
C PRO A 104 -17.01 1.28 -6.74
N LEU A 105 -16.72 1.70 -5.50
CA LEU A 105 -16.76 3.07 -5.01
C LEU A 105 -15.33 3.48 -4.67
N LEU A 106 -14.92 4.68 -5.07
CA LEU A 106 -13.66 5.29 -4.67
C LEU A 106 -13.92 6.26 -3.52
N ALA A 107 -13.23 6.12 -2.40
CA ALA A 107 -13.35 7.02 -1.25
C ALA A 107 -12.08 7.87 -1.10
N ALA A 108 -12.24 9.20 -1.13
CA ALA A 108 -11.16 10.17 -1.01
C ALA A 108 -10.80 10.38 0.46
N CYS A 109 -9.86 9.60 0.97
CA CYS A 109 -9.37 9.71 2.35
C CYS A 109 -8.03 10.48 2.48
N ASP A 110 -7.46 11.01 1.38
CA ASP A 110 -6.35 11.96 1.42
C ASP A 110 -6.90 13.38 1.60
N VAL A 111 -7.29 13.69 2.82
CA VAL A 111 -7.93 14.97 3.19
C VAL A 111 -6.95 16.12 3.32
N TYR A 112 -5.65 15.83 3.41
CA TYR A 112 -4.61 16.84 3.61
C TYR A 112 -4.26 17.60 2.35
N ARG A 113 -4.62 17.05 1.19
CA ARG A 113 -4.32 17.63 -0.12
C ARG A 113 -5.60 17.78 -0.96
N PRO A 114 -6.18 18.98 -1.01
CA PRO A 114 -7.39 19.22 -1.83
C PRO A 114 -7.22 18.76 -3.29
N ALA A 115 -6.03 18.95 -3.85
CA ALA A 115 -5.71 18.49 -5.20
C ALA A 115 -5.79 16.96 -5.36
N ALA A 116 -5.58 16.16 -4.30
CA ALA A 116 -5.70 14.71 -4.36
C ALA A 116 -7.17 14.28 -4.48
N ILE A 117 -8.07 14.94 -3.77
CA ILE A 117 -9.52 14.71 -3.89
C ILE A 117 -9.98 15.00 -5.32
N GLU A 118 -9.63 16.17 -5.87
CA GLU A 118 -9.98 16.53 -7.24
C GLU A 118 -9.36 15.56 -8.27
N GLN A 119 -8.11 15.13 -8.04
CA GLN A 119 -7.47 14.13 -8.90
C GLN A 119 -8.26 12.81 -8.90
N LEU A 120 -8.68 12.33 -7.74
CA LEU A 120 -9.47 11.10 -7.65
C LEU A 120 -10.82 11.25 -8.37
N LYS A 121 -11.49 12.41 -8.23
CA LYS A 121 -12.74 12.72 -8.94
C LYS A 121 -12.56 12.71 -10.45
N VAL A 122 -11.50 13.35 -10.95
CA VAL A 122 -11.22 13.38 -12.39
C VAL A 122 -10.98 11.97 -12.93
N VAL A 123 -10.11 11.19 -12.27
CA VAL A 123 -9.78 9.84 -12.75
C VAL A 123 -10.97 8.89 -12.59
N GLY A 124 -11.72 9.01 -11.50
CA GLY A 124 -12.97 8.26 -11.29
C GLY A 124 -13.99 8.56 -12.36
N GLY A 125 -14.18 9.84 -12.68
CA GLY A 125 -15.11 10.29 -13.74
C GLY A 125 -14.71 9.74 -15.12
N GLN A 126 -13.43 9.74 -15.47
CA GLN A 126 -12.94 9.16 -16.74
C GLN A 126 -13.25 7.66 -16.88
N LEU A 127 -13.30 6.94 -15.77
CA LEU A 127 -13.60 5.50 -15.74
C LEU A 127 -15.09 5.21 -15.46
N GLY A 128 -15.90 6.25 -15.31
CA GLY A 128 -17.32 6.12 -14.94
C GLY A 128 -17.50 5.45 -13.58
N LEU A 129 -16.62 5.77 -12.61
CA LEU A 129 -16.64 5.26 -11.25
C LEU A 129 -17.15 6.34 -10.29
N PRO A 130 -18.08 6.00 -9.38
CA PRO A 130 -18.49 6.94 -8.33
C PRO A 130 -17.34 7.22 -7.36
N VAL A 131 -17.23 8.48 -6.94
CA VAL A 131 -16.27 8.94 -5.96
C VAL A 131 -17.01 9.53 -4.77
N PHE A 132 -16.74 9.02 -3.59
CA PHE A 132 -17.23 9.56 -2.34
C PHE A 132 -16.17 10.49 -1.73
N GLU A 133 -16.59 11.69 -1.38
CA GLU A 133 -15.73 12.68 -0.72
C GLU A 133 -16.57 13.56 0.23
N GLU A 134 -15.97 14.01 1.30
CA GLU A 134 -16.58 14.94 2.27
C GLU A 134 -15.67 16.15 2.54
N GLY A 135 -14.76 16.44 1.60
CA GLY A 135 -13.77 17.52 1.74
C GLY A 135 -12.73 17.24 2.81
N GLN A 136 -12.39 18.28 3.58
CA GLN A 136 -11.41 18.17 4.66
C GLN A 136 -12.10 17.77 5.97
N GLY A 137 -11.65 16.67 6.57
CA GLY A 137 -12.24 16.13 7.79
C GLY A 137 -11.37 15.02 8.40
N ASP A 138 -11.94 14.24 9.32
CA ASP A 138 -11.28 13.05 9.84
C ASP A 138 -11.36 11.93 8.78
N PRO A 139 -10.22 11.48 8.23
CA PRO A 139 -10.21 10.46 7.18
C PRO A 139 -10.83 9.13 7.64
N VAL A 140 -10.81 8.83 8.93
CA VAL A 140 -11.43 7.64 9.49
C VAL A 140 -12.95 7.73 9.39
N LYS A 141 -13.54 8.88 9.74
CA LYS A 141 -14.98 9.12 9.61
C LYS A 141 -15.43 9.13 8.16
N ILE A 142 -14.63 9.72 7.26
CA ILE A 142 -14.91 9.71 5.83
C ILE A 142 -14.93 8.27 5.30
N ALA A 143 -13.99 7.44 5.73
CA ALA A 143 -14.00 6.02 5.36
C ALA A 143 -15.25 5.29 5.87
N GLU A 144 -15.67 5.50 7.12
CA GLU A 144 -16.93 4.93 7.66
C GLU A 144 -18.16 5.38 6.87
N ASN A 145 -18.24 6.68 6.58
CA ASN A 145 -19.35 7.24 5.81
C ASN A 145 -19.38 6.70 4.36
N ALA A 146 -18.20 6.52 3.74
CA ALA A 146 -18.07 5.89 2.43
C ALA A 146 -18.60 4.44 2.44
N LEU A 147 -18.35 3.67 3.51
CA LEU A 147 -18.89 2.32 3.64
C LEU A 147 -20.40 2.30 3.80
N ARG A 148 -20.95 3.27 4.53
CA ARG A 148 -22.41 3.43 4.64
C ARG A 148 -23.00 3.77 3.29
N TYR A 149 -22.43 4.77 2.62
CA TYR A 149 -22.83 5.16 1.27
C TYR A 149 -22.79 3.97 0.29
N ALA A 150 -21.74 3.18 0.33
CA ALA A 150 -21.58 2.00 -0.53
C ALA A 150 -22.71 0.98 -0.34
N ARG A 151 -23.11 0.72 0.92
CA ARG A 151 -24.23 -0.18 1.23
C ARG A 151 -25.55 0.37 0.70
N ASP A 152 -25.80 1.64 0.91
CA ASP A 152 -27.06 2.31 0.51
C ASP A 152 -27.20 2.39 -1.02
N HIS A 153 -26.09 2.47 -1.74
CA HIS A 153 -26.06 2.57 -3.20
C HIS A 153 -25.73 1.25 -3.92
N GLY A 154 -25.60 0.16 -3.15
CA GLY A 154 -25.36 -1.16 -3.70
C GLY A 154 -23.97 -1.34 -4.32
N ASN A 155 -22.96 -0.57 -3.90
CA ASN A 155 -21.58 -0.81 -4.26
C ASN A 155 -21.06 -2.05 -3.49
N ASP A 156 -20.39 -2.96 -4.19
CA ASP A 156 -19.91 -4.22 -3.63
C ASP A 156 -18.40 -4.20 -3.33
N LEU A 157 -17.73 -3.11 -3.72
CA LEU A 157 -16.29 -2.93 -3.55
C LEU A 157 -16.00 -1.47 -3.22
N VAL A 158 -15.21 -1.21 -2.18
CA VAL A 158 -14.81 0.14 -1.76
C VAL A 158 -13.28 0.22 -1.73
N PHE A 159 -12.75 1.20 -2.44
CA PHE A 159 -11.34 1.54 -2.39
C PHE A 159 -11.14 2.79 -1.54
N LEU A 160 -10.30 2.70 -0.51
CA LEU A 160 -9.92 3.82 0.33
C LEU A 160 -8.58 4.36 -0.16
N ASP A 161 -8.59 5.54 -0.81
CA ASP A 161 -7.38 6.25 -1.26
C ASP A 161 -6.85 7.08 -0.09
N THR A 162 -5.87 6.55 0.63
CA THR A 162 -5.36 7.18 1.84
C THR A 162 -4.25 8.18 1.57
N ALA A 163 -4.03 9.08 2.51
CA ALA A 163 -2.92 10.01 2.47
C ALA A 163 -1.57 9.29 2.39
N GLY A 164 -0.60 9.95 1.75
CA GLY A 164 0.80 9.57 1.79
C GLY A 164 1.65 10.76 2.20
N ARG A 165 2.69 10.51 2.96
CA ARG A 165 3.70 11.50 3.31
C ARG A 165 5.03 11.17 2.66
N LEU A 166 5.95 12.14 2.62
CA LEU A 166 7.29 11.95 2.04
C LEU A 166 8.10 10.88 2.78
N HIS A 167 7.79 10.69 4.04
CA HIS A 167 8.39 9.66 4.90
C HIS A 167 7.32 9.09 5.84
N VAL A 168 7.57 7.90 6.34
CA VAL A 168 6.69 7.28 7.33
C VAL A 168 6.91 7.96 8.68
N ASP A 169 5.87 8.55 9.24
CA ASP A 169 5.86 9.13 10.58
C ASP A 169 4.81 8.45 11.48
N GLU A 170 4.91 8.67 12.78
CA GLU A 170 4.00 8.05 13.75
C GLU A 170 2.55 8.49 13.55
N ALA A 171 2.31 9.76 13.21
CA ALA A 171 0.96 10.28 13.01
C ALA A 171 0.26 9.60 11.84
N LEU A 172 0.96 9.41 10.70
CA LEU A 172 0.42 8.67 9.56
C LEU A 172 0.15 7.20 9.93
N MET A 173 1.09 6.56 10.62
CA MET A 173 0.93 5.17 11.03
C MET A 173 -0.25 4.99 11.99
N ASP A 174 -0.46 5.91 12.90
CA ASP A 174 -1.59 5.85 13.84
C ASP A 174 -2.93 6.13 13.14
N GLU A 175 -2.96 7.03 12.16
CA GLU A 175 -4.13 7.24 11.31
C GLU A 175 -4.50 5.95 10.55
N LEU A 176 -3.53 5.33 9.90
CA LEU A 176 -3.75 4.07 9.17
C LEU A 176 -4.19 2.93 10.11
N LYS A 177 -3.62 2.85 11.33
CA LYS A 177 -4.04 1.87 12.35
C LYS A 177 -5.48 2.12 12.82
N ARG A 178 -5.83 3.38 13.09
CA ARG A 178 -7.20 3.77 13.46
C ARG A 178 -8.18 3.42 12.35
N MET A 179 -7.86 3.79 11.09
CA MET A 179 -8.68 3.45 9.94
C MET A 179 -8.84 1.94 9.81
N LYS A 180 -7.75 1.16 9.87
CA LYS A 180 -7.79 -0.30 9.85
C LYS A 180 -8.70 -0.87 10.96
N ALA A 181 -8.56 -0.36 12.20
CA ALA A 181 -9.35 -0.83 13.34
C ALA A 181 -10.84 -0.49 13.22
N THR A 182 -11.19 0.58 12.51
CA THR A 182 -12.56 1.05 12.35
C THR A 182 -13.27 0.38 11.18
N VAL A 183 -12.62 0.32 10.00
CA VAL A 183 -13.29 -0.16 8.78
C VAL A 183 -13.02 -1.63 8.48
N HIS A 184 -12.10 -2.26 9.18
CA HIS A 184 -11.72 -3.69 9.00
C HIS A 184 -11.51 -4.06 7.53
N PRO A 185 -10.52 -3.46 6.82
CA PRO A 185 -10.32 -3.73 5.40
C PRO A 185 -10.00 -5.20 5.15
N ASN A 186 -10.56 -5.75 4.07
CA ASN A 186 -10.27 -7.10 3.62
C ASN A 186 -8.85 -7.22 3.08
N GLU A 187 -8.37 -6.13 2.43
CA GLU A 187 -7.03 -6.02 1.89
C GLU A 187 -6.42 -4.66 2.19
N ILE A 188 -5.11 -4.66 2.42
CA ILE A 188 -4.28 -3.46 2.48
C ILE A 188 -3.19 -3.61 1.44
N LEU A 189 -3.25 -2.79 0.40
CA LEU A 189 -2.28 -2.80 -0.69
C LEU A 189 -1.23 -1.73 -0.44
N LEU A 190 0.02 -2.15 -0.35
CA LEU A 190 1.16 -1.25 -0.29
C LEU A 190 1.58 -0.88 -1.72
N VAL A 191 1.63 0.42 -2.01
CA VAL A 191 1.97 0.99 -3.33
C VAL A 191 3.27 1.77 -3.24
#